data_a032ff9b144a501863b8477392187d21
#
_entry.id   a032ff9b144a501863b8477392187d21
#
_cell.length_a   1.000
_cell.length_b   1.000
_cell.length_c   1.000
_cell.angle_alpha   90.00
_cell.angle_beta   90.00
_cell.angle_gamma   90.00
#
_symmetry.space_group_name_H-M   'P 1'
#
loop_
_entity.id
_entity.type
_entity.pdbx_description
1 polymer ?
#
loop_
_entity_poly.entity_id
_entity_poly.type
_entity_poly.pdbx_seq_one_letter_code
_entity_poly.pdbx_strand_id
1 'polypeptide(L)'
;MVHQTSIAFVGDYSPRRCGIATFTSDICEAIAAQPQVNSNIFAVAVNDVPDGYPYSPRVRFEIREKVLADYYLAADFLNINQVSVVCLQHEFGLYGGASGSHILSMLRRLRRPLVTTLHTVLREPSAEQLLVMRQLTVLSDRLVVLSETGRQILRDVYGVAEEKLAVIPHGIPDTPFVDPNYFKDKFGIEGRKVLLTFGLLSSGKGIEYVISAMPRIVREHGDAVYIILGATHPKVKRESSEDYRNGLIRAVHELGMQDHVIFQNRFVDRDELMEYIGCADVYITPYLNEAQVVSGTLAYAMGAGKAVVSTPYWHAVEMLADNRGRLAPFRDSDAIANEVNFLLSNEVERHAIRKRAYNYCRRMVWPQVAQDYLKLFSAVCEAWSGRPRSKLAGQAAGGGLENEYELPEVDLRHLCALTDDTGLLKHCIYATPDRTMGYGTADNARALIVSGLHWVQTRDDNVLELIQTYLSFLWHAYDEESGLFRPLMNYDRCWSDDPPDEEAHSIALWGLGYGIAKCPHESMIALATR
;
A
#
# COMPACT_ATOMS: atom_id res chain seq x y z
N MET A 1 22.53 -26.77 -6.85
CA MET A 1 22.66 -25.29 -6.87
C MET A 1 21.58 -24.76 -5.95
N VAL A 2 21.95 -24.11 -4.85
CA VAL A 2 21.00 -23.42 -3.97
C VAL A 2 20.42 -22.27 -4.80
N HIS A 3 19.15 -22.38 -5.22
CA HIS A 3 18.47 -21.29 -5.89
C HIS A 3 18.42 -20.10 -4.93
N GLN A 4 19.11 -19.04 -5.29
CA GLN A 4 19.10 -17.78 -4.54
C GLN A 4 17.67 -17.23 -4.63
N THR A 5 16.91 -17.29 -3.55
CA THR A 5 15.53 -16.79 -3.52
C THR A 5 15.56 -15.26 -3.53
N SER A 6 14.88 -14.64 -4.50
CA SER A 6 14.74 -13.18 -4.57
C SER A 6 13.33 -12.79 -4.11
N ILE A 7 13.23 -11.93 -3.09
CA ILE A 7 11.97 -11.50 -2.50
C ILE A 7 11.83 -9.98 -2.67
N ALA A 8 10.72 -9.54 -3.27
CA ALA A 8 10.41 -8.12 -3.43
C ALA A 8 9.22 -7.73 -2.56
N PHE A 9 9.38 -6.71 -1.71
CA PHE A 9 8.30 -6.09 -0.97
C PHE A 9 7.79 -4.86 -1.71
N VAL A 10 6.47 -4.74 -1.87
CA VAL A 10 5.83 -3.60 -2.54
C VAL A 10 4.92 -2.89 -1.56
N GLY A 11 5.14 -1.59 -1.34
CA GLY A 11 4.35 -0.76 -0.44
C GLY A 11 5.09 0.49 0.00
N ASP A 12 4.58 1.15 1.04
CA ASP A 12 5.31 2.22 1.71
C ASP A 12 6.58 1.68 2.36
N TYR A 13 7.63 2.50 2.39
CA TYR A 13 8.91 2.13 3.00
C TYR A 13 9.52 3.32 3.78
N SER A 14 10.29 3.03 4.83
CA SER A 14 11.02 4.06 5.58
C SER A 14 12.02 4.81 4.67
N PRO A 15 12.14 6.15 4.78
CA PRO A 15 11.78 6.99 5.91
C PRO A 15 10.40 7.67 5.83
N ARG A 16 9.48 7.22 4.96
CA ARG A 16 8.10 7.71 5.00
C ARG A 16 7.49 7.44 6.38
N ARG A 17 6.90 8.47 7.00
CA ARG A 17 6.37 8.40 8.36
C ARG A 17 4.94 7.85 8.36
N CYS A 18 4.82 6.54 8.28
CA CYS A 18 3.54 5.84 8.47
C CYS A 18 3.75 4.43 9.04
N GLY A 19 2.71 3.87 9.66
CA GLY A 19 2.79 2.55 10.29
C GLY A 19 3.11 1.42 9.31
N ILE A 20 2.61 1.51 8.06
CA ILE A 20 2.86 0.50 7.03
C ILE A 20 4.31 0.57 6.53
N ALA A 21 4.87 1.78 6.38
CA ALA A 21 6.27 1.95 6.03
C ALA A 21 7.20 1.31 7.07
N THR A 22 6.90 1.51 8.36
CA THR A 22 7.63 0.86 9.46
C THR A 22 7.49 -0.66 9.38
N PHE A 23 6.26 -1.17 9.23
CA PHE A 23 6.00 -2.61 9.09
C PHE A 23 6.76 -3.21 7.90
N THR A 24 6.69 -2.57 6.72
CA THR A 24 7.36 -3.06 5.51
C THR A 24 8.87 -3.12 5.69
N SER A 25 9.45 -2.08 6.29
CA SER A 25 10.89 -2.04 6.57
C SER A 25 11.28 -3.11 7.58
N ASP A 26 10.54 -3.24 8.67
CA ASP A 26 10.84 -4.19 9.74
C ASP A 26 10.75 -5.65 9.26
N ILE A 27 9.71 -6.02 8.50
CA ILE A 27 9.61 -7.40 7.96
C ILE A 27 10.70 -7.68 6.91
N CYS A 28 11.02 -6.70 6.08
CA CYS A 28 12.07 -6.81 5.08
C CYS A 28 13.44 -7.09 5.74
N GLU A 29 13.79 -6.32 6.78
CA GLU A 29 15.03 -6.49 7.53
C GLU A 29 15.02 -7.77 8.39
N ALA A 30 13.88 -8.11 8.99
CA ALA A 30 13.76 -9.34 9.80
C ALA A 30 13.95 -10.60 8.95
N ILE A 31 13.46 -10.61 7.71
CA ILE A 31 13.68 -11.70 6.76
C ILE A 31 15.15 -11.71 6.30
N ALA A 32 15.71 -10.54 5.98
CA ALA A 32 17.11 -10.43 5.57
C ALA A 32 18.10 -10.91 6.65
N ALA A 33 17.74 -10.78 7.92
CA ALA A 33 18.54 -11.21 9.06
C ALA A 33 18.46 -12.72 9.35
N GLN A 34 17.58 -13.48 8.67
CA GLN A 34 17.46 -14.93 8.92
C GLN A 34 18.70 -15.69 8.40
N PRO A 35 19.38 -16.53 9.21
CA PRO A 35 20.64 -17.20 8.83
C PRO A 35 20.52 -18.10 7.59
N GLN A 36 19.34 -18.69 7.36
CA GLN A 36 19.08 -19.57 6.21
C GLN A 36 18.79 -18.80 4.92
N VAL A 37 18.69 -17.47 5.00
CA VAL A 37 18.31 -16.63 3.89
C VAL A 37 19.56 -16.08 3.19
N ASN A 38 20.03 -16.79 2.17
CA ASN A 38 21.00 -16.25 1.22
C ASN A 38 20.27 -15.59 0.04
N SER A 39 19.37 -14.64 0.35
CA SER A 39 18.38 -14.15 -0.58
C SER A 39 18.62 -12.70 -0.93
N ASN A 40 18.30 -12.38 -2.18
CA ASN A 40 18.24 -11.00 -2.65
C ASN A 40 16.90 -10.39 -2.23
N ILE A 41 16.88 -9.58 -1.16
CA ILE A 41 15.68 -8.96 -0.59
C ILE A 41 15.72 -7.46 -0.88
N PHE A 42 14.65 -6.93 -1.47
CA PHE A 42 14.54 -5.52 -1.78
C PHE A 42 13.10 -5.03 -1.71
N ALA A 43 12.93 -3.72 -1.75
CA ALA A 43 11.63 -3.06 -1.74
C ALA A 43 11.39 -2.26 -3.03
N VAL A 44 10.13 -2.18 -3.41
CA VAL A 44 9.55 -1.27 -4.37
C VAL A 44 8.69 -0.30 -3.56
N ALA A 45 9.15 0.95 -3.43
CA ALA A 45 8.53 1.93 -2.55
C ALA A 45 7.48 2.78 -3.27
N VAL A 46 6.40 3.14 -2.57
CA VAL A 46 5.36 4.04 -3.08
C VAL A 46 5.53 5.42 -2.47
N ASN A 47 5.62 6.46 -3.32
CA ASN A 47 5.85 7.83 -2.94
C ASN A 47 4.56 8.66 -3.00
N ASP A 48 4.20 9.32 -1.89
CA ASP A 48 3.11 10.30 -1.80
C ASP A 48 3.58 11.75 -2.04
N VAL A 49 4.87 11.94 -2.27
CA VAL A 49 5.50 13.22 -2.60
C VAL A 49 6.28 13.11 -3.92
N PRO A 50 6.30 14.18 -4.75
CA PRO A 50 6.90 14.13 -6.09
C PRO A 50 8.38 13.76 -6.09
N ASP A 51 9.15 14.30 -5.13
CA ASP A 51 10.62 14.13 -5.05
C ASP A 51 11.04 12.83 -4.36
N GLY A 52 10.06 11.99 -3.93
CA GLY A 52 10.34 10.75 -3.19
C GLY A 52 10.97 11.00 -1.82
N TYR A 53 11.71 10.00 -1.34
CA TYR A 53 12.38 10.01 -0.04
C TYR A 53 13.83 9.54 -0.18
N PRO A 54 14.75 9.94 0.74
CA PRO A 54 16.13 9.44 0.74
C PRO A 54 16.16 7.97 1.24
N TYR A 55 15.78 7.06 0.37
CA TYR A 55 15.71 5.65 0.69
C TYR A 55 17.07 4.99 0.89
N SER A 56 17.09 3.92 1.67
CA SER A 56 18.24 3.02 1.75
C SER A 56 18.41 2.23 0.44
N PRO A 57 19.59 1.62 0.19
CA PRO A 57 19.83 0.77 -0.98
C PRO A 57 18.91 -0.46 -1.06
N ARG A 58 18.11 -0.71 -0.04
CA ARG A 58 17.08 -1.75 -0.02
C ARG A 58 15.95 -1.44 -1.02
N VAL A 59 15.61 -0.17 -1.21
CA VAL A 59 14.65 0.26 -2.23
C VAL A 59 15.35 0.31 -3.58
N ARG A 60 14.84 -0.45 -4.55
CA ARG A 60 15.40 -0.54 -5.90
C ARG A 60 14.52 0.01 -6.99
N PHE A 61 13.27 0.30 -6.66
CA PHE A 61 12.32 0.91 -7.58
C PHE A 61 11.35 1.79 -6.79
N GLU A 62 10.94 2.89 -7.39
CA GLU A 62 10.01 3.85 -6.79
C GLU A 62 8.78 4.03 -7.68
N ILE A 63 7.60 4.00 -7.07
CA ILE A 63 6.31 4.23 -7.71
C ILE A 63 5.78 5.57 -7.19
N ARG A 64 5.54 6.53 -8.06
CA ARG A 64 4.77 7.73 -7.71
C ARG A 64 3.30 7.34 -7.59
N GLU A 65 2.73 7.51 -6.41
CA GLU A 65 1.38 7.03 -6.03
C GLU A 65 0.31 7.30 -7.11
N LYS A 66 0.32 8.50 -7.70
CA LYS A 66 -0.72 8.95 -8.65
C LYS A 66 -0.39 8.71 -10.12
N VAL A 67 0.78 8.17 -10.43
CA VAL A 67 1.25 7.99 -11.81
C VAL A 67 1.05 6.54 -12.24
N LEU A 68 0.01 6.27 -13.00
CA LEU A 68 -0.36 4.90 -13.41
C LEU A 68 0.75 4.19 -14.21
N ALA A 69 1.53 4.93 -15.01
CA ALA A 69 2.63 4.36 -15.77
C ALA A 69 3.70 3.71 -14.89
N ASP A 70 3.96 4.27 -13.71
CA ASP A 70 4.97 3.72 -12.78
C ASP A 70 4.58 2.32 -12.28
N TYR A 71 3.28 2.02 -12.15
CA TYR A 71 2.79 0.69 -11.79
C TYR A 71 3.06 -0.35 -12.89
N TYR A 72 2.97 0.05 -14.15
CA TYR A 72 3.33 -0.83 -15.27
C TYR A 72 4.83 -1.10 -15.29
N LEU A 73 5.64 -0.05 -15.13
CA LEU A 73 7.10 -0.18 -15.06
C LEU A 73 7.56 -1.02 -13.86
N ALA A 74 6.89 -0.89 -12.71
CA ALA A 74 7.16 -1.73 -11.54
C ALA A 74 6.89 -3.21 -11.83
N ALA A 75 5.80 -3.55 -12.54
CA ALA A 75 5.52 -4.93 -12.94
C ALA A 75 6.62 -5.46 -13.87
N ASP A 76 7.04 -4.67 -14.86
CA ASP A 76 8.09 -5.04 -15.80
C ASP A 76 9.44 -5.20 -15.08
N PHE A 77 9.78 -4.30 -14.16
CA PHE A 77 10.97 -4.39 -13.31
C PHE A 77 10.98 -5.70 -12.51
N LEU A 78 9.87 -6.05 -11.83
CA LEU A 78 9.76 -7.28 -11.04
C LEU A 78 9.84 -8.55 -11.91
N ASN A 79 9.24 -8.52 -13.11
CA ASN A 79 9.28 -9.64 -14.05
C ASN A 79 10.68 -9.86 -14.62
N ILE A 80 11.38 -8.80 -15.05
CA ILE A 80 12.74 -8.83 -15.62
C ILE A 80 13.75 -9.32 -14.58
N ASN A 81 13.66 -8.82 -13.34
CA ASN A 81 14.55 -9.25 -12.25
C ASN A 81 14.25 -10.65 -11.73
N GLN A 82 13.27 -11.33 -12.30
CA GLN A 82 12.93 -12.73 -12.01
C GLN A 82 12.79 -13.03 -10.52
N VAL A 83 12.12 -12.12 -9.78
CA VAL A 83 11.88 -12.32 -8.34
C VAL A 83 11.16 -13.64 -8.10
N SER A 84 11.50 -14.34 -7.03
CA SER A 84 10.89 -15.62 -6.67
C SER A 84 9.48 -15.42 -6.15
N VAL A 85 9.25 -14.35 -5.38
CA VAL A 85 7.94 -13.99 -4.83
C VAL A 85 7.85 -12.48 -4.60
N VAL A 86 6.67 -11.92 -4.83
CA VAL A 86 6.32 -10.53 -4.50
C VAL A 86 5.43 -10.54 -3.26
N CYS A 87 5.78 -9.74 -2.25
CA CYS A 87 4.98 -9.51 -1.06
C CYS A 87 4.41 -8.09 -1.10
N LEU A 88 3.12 -7.98 -1.43
CA LEU A 88 2.41 -6.72 -1.45
C LEU A 88 1.91 -6.35 -0.06
N GLN A 89 2.15 -5.11 0.37
CA GLN A 89 1.58 -4.52 1.59
C GLN A 89 0.38 -3.67 1.19
N HIS A 90 -0.84 -4.14 1.45
CA HIS A 90 -2.04 -3.47 0.97
C HIS A 90 -2.78 -2.67 2.05
N GLU A 91 -3.08 -1.43 1.70
CA GLU A 91 -4.02 -0.52 2.37
C GLU A 91 -4.71 0.33 1.29
N PHE A 92 -6.01 0.57 1.41
CA PHE A 92 -6.81 1.29 0.40
C PHE A 92 -6.32 2.72 0.12
N GLY A 93 -5.72 3.38 1.10
CA GLY A 93 -5.22 4.75 0.98
C GLY A 93 -3.74 4.88 0.58
N LEU A 94 -3.10 3.77 0.20
CA LEU A 94 -1.66 3.73 -0.05
C LEU A 94 -1.31 3.89 -1.53
N TYR A 95 -2.20 3.47 -2.40
CA TYR A 95 -2.01 3.49 -3.85
C TYR A 95 -2.93 4.51 -4.52
N GLY A 96 -2.55 5.02 -5.68
CA GLY A 96 -3.38 5.93 -6.46
C GLY A 96 -4.65 5.30 -7.01
N GLY A 97 -5.52 6.14 -7.54
CA GLY A 97 -6.83 5.74 -8.05
C GLY A 97 -7.89 5.58 -6.96
N ALA A 98 -9.12 5.28 -7.37
CA ALA A 98 -10.22 5.05 -6.44
C ALA A 98 -9.91 3.84 -5.54
N SER A 99 -9.92 4.05 -4.23
CA SER A 99 -9.62 3.02 -3.22
C SER A 99 -8.29 2.27 -3.48
N GLY A 100 -7.29 2.95 -4.06
CA GLY A 100 -5.98 2.34 -4.33
C GLY A 100 -5.92 1.46 -5.59
N SER A 101 -6.86 1.62 -6.52
CA SER A 101 -7.03 0.73 -7.68
C SER A 101 -5.85 0.69 -8.66
N HIS A 102 -4.95 1.69 -8.67
CA HIS A 102 -3.77 1.68 -9.56
C HIS A 102 -2.88 0.45 -9.35
N ILE A 103 -2.82 -0.08 -8.12
CA ILE A 103 -2.03 -1.29 -7.84
C ILE A 103 -2.47 -2.50 -8.68
N LEU A 104 -3.77 -2.60 -8.99
CA LEU A 104 -4.30 -3.70 -9.80
C LEU A 104 -3.68 -3.76 -11.20
N SER A 105 -3.29 -2.61 -11.75
CA SER A 105 -2.62 -2.52 -13.04
C SER A 105 -1.24 -3.17 -13.02
N MET A 106 -0.49 -3.02 -11.93
CA MET A 106 0.77 -3.74 -11.71
C MET A 106 0.50 -5.25 -11.55
N LEU A 107 -0.45 -5.61 -10.70
CA LEU A 107 -0.71 -7.01 -10.35
C LEU A 107 -1.19 -7.85 -11.55
N ARG A 108 -2.00 -7.28 -12.44
CA ARG A 108 -2.46 -7.97 -13.66
C ARG A 108 -1.32 -8.25 -14.66
N ARG A 109 -0.25 -7.46 -14.63
CA ARG A 109 0.96 -7.66 -15.46
C ARG A 109 2.00 -8.54 -14.79
N LEU A 110 1.90 -8.74 -13.49
CA LEU A 110 2.86 -9.52 -12.73
C LEU A 110 2.83 -10.99 -13.14
N ARG A 111 4.01 -11.55 -13.47
CA ARG A 111 4.21 -12.95 -13.85
C ARG A 111 5.04 -13.68 -12.79
N ARG A 112 4.81 -13.37 -11.53
CA ARG A 112 5.52 -13.88 -10.36
C ARG A 112 4.52 -14.26 -9.28
N PRO A 113 4.85 -15.20 -8.39
CA PRO A 113 4.03 -15.52 -7.23
C PRO A 113 3.76 -14.27 -6.40
N LEU A 114 2.52 -14.10 -5.96
CA LEU A 114 2.06 -12.94 -5.21
C LEU A 114 1.48 -13.35 -3.86
N VAL A 115 2.06 -12.81 -2.79
CA VAL A 115 1.50 -12.84 -1.43
C VAL A 115 1.09 -11.43 -1.06
N THR A 116 -0.16 -11.22 -0.67
CA THR A 116 -0.66 -9.90 -0.27
C THR A 116 -0.95 -9.89 1.22
N THR A 117 -0.29 -8.99 1.96
CA THR A 117 -0.60 -8.68 3.37
C THR A 117 -1.63 -7.56 3.42
N LEU A 118 -2.76 -7.82 4.05
CA LEU A 118 -3.87 -6.89 4.17
C LEU A 118 -3.82 -6.19 5.55
N HIS A 119 -3.55 -4.89 5.55
CA HIS A 119 -3.51 -4.07 6.77
C HIS A 119 -4.90 -3.63 7.21
N THR A 120 -5.83 -3.53 6.26
CA THR A 120 -7.25 -3.23 6.52
C THR A 120 -8.13 -4.25 5.81
N VAL A 121 -9.09 -4.81 6.53
CA VAL A 121 -10.17 -5.67 6.01
C VAL A 121 -11.48 -5.13 6.55
N LEU A 122 -12.38 -4.72 5.67
CA LEU A 122 -13.63 -4.05 6.03
C LEU A 122 -14.80 -5.03 5.99
N ARG A 123 -15.65 -4.98 7.01
CA ARG A 123 -16.90 -5.74 7.04
C ARG A 123 -17.98 -5.09 6.14
N GLU A 124 -17.95 -3.77 6.05
CA GLU A 124 -18.86 -2.95 5.26
C GLU A 124 -18.03 -2.06 4.29
N PRO A 125 -17.48 -2.64 3.22
CA PRO A 125 -16.71 -1.89 2.23
C PRO A 125 -17.63 -1.03 1.37
N SER A 126 -17.10 0.11 0.87
CA SER A 126 -17.75 0.80 -0.25
C SER A 126 -17.72 -0.06 -1.52
N ALA A 127 -18.51 0.29 -2.53
CA ALA A 127 -18.51 -0.43 -3.81
C ALA A 127 -17.10 -0.52 -4.43
N GLU A 128 -16.34 0.59 -4.40
CA GLU A 128 -14.97 0.66 -4.90
C GLU A 128 -14.01 -0.20 -4.08
N GLN A 129 -14.12 -0.16 -2.74
CA GLN A 129 -13.28 -0.98 -1.85
C GLN A 129 -13.56 -2.47 -2.02
N LEU A 130 -14.84 -2.85 -2.13
CA LEU A 130 -15.25 -4.22 -2.40
C LEU A 130 -14.63 -4.74 -3.70
N LEU A 131 -14.65 -3.90 -4.72
CA LEU A 131 -14.10 -4.15 -6.01
C LEU A 131 -12.60 -4.44 -5.97
N VAL A 132 -11.82 -3.51 -5.40
CA VAL A 132 -10.37 -3.64 -5.25
C VAL A 132 -10.06 -4.91 -4.46
N MET A 133 -10.75 -5.17 -3.35
CA MET A 133 -10.53 -6.36 -2.54
C MET A 133 -10.82 -7.65 -3.31
N ARG A 134 -11.94 -7.74 -4.05
CA ARG A 134 -12.25 -8.91 -4.90
C ARG A 134 -11.16 -9.16 -5.92
N GLN A 135 -10.64 -8.12 -6.58
CA GLN A 135 -9.52 -8.27 -7.52
C GLN A 135 -8.25 -8.76 -6.82
N LEU A 136 -7.92 -8.20 -5.65
CA LEU A 136 -6.77 -8.67 -4.86
C LEU A 136 -6.91 -10.14 -4.47
N THR A 137 -8.12 -10.58 -4.08
CA THR A 137 -8.35 -11.99 -3.72
C THR A 137 -8.18 -12.94 -4.89
N VAL A 138 -8.47 -12.50 -6.12
CA VAL A 138 -8.26 -13.29 -7.34
C VAL A 138 -6.79 -13.32 -7.73
N LEU A 139 -6.13 -12.16 -7.76
CA LEU A 139 -4.77 -12.00 -8.26
C LEU A 139 -3.69 -12.56 -7.32
N SER A 140 -3.96 -12.60 -6.01
CA SER A 140 -3.00 -13.11 -5.01
C SER A 140 -3.02 -14.63 -4.92
N ASP A 141 -1.85 -15.25 -4.81
CA ASP A 141 -1.71 -16.69 -4.53
C ASP A 141 -2.05 -17.01 -3.08
N ARG A 142 -1.69 -16.10 -2.15
CA ARG A 142 -2.04 -16.15 -0.73
C ARG A 142 -2.34 -14.75 -0.22
N LEU A 143 -3.22 -14.68 0.77
CA LEU A 143 -3.57 -13.47 1.51
C LEU A 143 -3.14 -13.64 2.96
N VAL A 144 -2.34 -12.71 3.45
CA VAL A 144 -1.96 -12.64 4.86
C VAL A 144 -2.83 -11.60 5.54
N VAL A 145 -3.44 -11.98 6.65
CA VAL A 145 -4.12 -11.08 7.59
C VAL A 145 -3.42 -11.12 8.95
N LEU A 146 -3.51 -10.03 9.67
CA LEU A 146 -2.76 -9.83 10.92
C LEU A 146 -3.58 -10.19 12.17
N SER A 147 -4.83 -10.67 11.99
CA SER A 147 -5.76 -11.06 13.05
C SER A 147 -6.73 -12.15 12.60
N GLU A 148 -7.24 -12.93 13.53
CA GLU A 148 -8.28 -13.94 13.26
C GLU A 148 -9.59 -13.28 12.81
N THR A 149 -9.90 -12.12 13.37
CA THR A 149 -11.06 -11.31 12.93
C THR A 149 -10.96 -10.94 11.46
N GLY A 150 -9.77 -10.54 10.98
CA GLY A 150 -9.53 -10.26 9.57
C GLY A 150 -9.76 -11.49 8.68
N ARG A 151 -9.31 -12.68 9.12
CA ARG A 151 -9.56 -13.95 8.42
C ARG A 151 -11.04 -14.27 8.31
N GLN A 152 -11.79 -14.12 9.42
CA GLN A 152 -13.23 -14.36 9.43
C GLN A 152 -13.96 -13.43 8.45
N ILE A 153 -13.61 -12.13 8.43
CA ILE A 153 -14.23 -11.17 7.50
C ILE A 153 -13.95 -11.55 6.04
N LEU A 154 -12.70 -11.93 5.69
CA LEU A 154 -12.38 -12.34 4.32
C LEU A 154 -13.18 -13.56 3.87
N ARG A 155 -13.39 -14.51 4.77
CA ARG A 155 -14.20 -15.67 4.47
C ARG A 155 -15.69 -15.32 4.35
N ASP A 156 -16.23 -14.59 5.32
CA ASP A 156 -17.68 -14.41 5.48
C ASP A 156 -18.25 -13.31 4.57
N VAL A 157 -17.46 -12.25 4.28
CA VAL A 157 -17.89 -11.10 3.47
C VAL A 157 -17.41 -11.21 2.02
N TYR A 158 -16.16 -11.68 1.84
CA TYR A 158 -15.53 -11.71 0.51
C TYR A 158 -15.50 -13.12 -0.12
N GLY A 159 -15.96 -14.16 0.60
CA GLY A 159 -16.03 -15.53 0.09
C GLY A 159 -14.67 -16.15 -0.22
N VAL A 160 -13.60 -15.71 0.45
CA VAL A 160 -12.25 -16.21 0.20
C VAL A 160 -12.10 -17.62 0.78
N ALA A 161 -11.60 -18.53 -0.04
CA ALA A 161 -11.35 -19.92 0.36
C ALA A 161 -10.25 -19.99 1.44
N GLU A 162 -10.45 -20.87 2.43
CA GLU A 162 -9.57 -20.98 3.60
C GLU A 162 -8.11 -21.27 3.24
N GLU A 163 -7.88 -22.06 2.22
CA GLU A 163 -6.54 -22.40 1.72
C GLU A 163 -5.77 -21.21 1.14
N LYS A 164 -6.46 -20.12 0.80
CA LYS A 164 -5.81 -18.87 0.37
C LYS A 164 -5.39 -17.98 1.54
N LEU A 165 -5.91 -18.22 2.73
CA LEU A 165 -5.73 -17.37 3.90
C LEU A 165 -4.57 -17.86 4.76
N ALA A 166 -3.80 -16.92 5.29
CA ALA A 166 -2.79 -17.15 6.32
C ALA A 166 -2.92 -16.07 7.39
N VAL A 167 -2.93 -16.45 8.66
CA VAL A 167 -2.88 -15.51 9.77
C VAL A 167 -1.44 -15.45 10.27
N ILE A 168 -0.78 -14.31 10.04
CA ILE A 168 0.55 -14.02 10.56
C ILE A 168 0.43 -12.72 11.33
N PRO A 169 0.64 -12.71 12.66
CA PRO A 169 0.37 -11.54 13.48
C PRO A 169 1.32 -10.38 13.15
N HIS A 170 0.94 -9.17 13.59
CA HIS A 170 1.81 -7.99 13.48
C HIS A 170 3.12 -8.21 14.22
N GLY A 171 4.25 -8.04 13.53
CA GLY A 171 5.59 -8.19 14.13
C GLY A 171 5.86 -7.14 15.20
N ILE A 172 6.63 -7.52 16.20
CA ILE A 172 7.06 -6.65 17.30
C ILE A 172 8.57 -6.78 17.53
N PRO A 173 9.23 -5.75 18.08
CA PRO A 173 10.60 -5.88 18.55
C PRO A 173 10.73 -6.95 19.65
N ASP A 174 11.82 -7.70 19.63
CA ASP A 174 12.14 -8.60 20.71
C ASP A 174 12.82 -7.83 21.85
N THR A 175 12.06 -7.53 22.89
CA THR A 175 12.50 -6.72 24.02
C THR A 175 12.40 -7.52 25.31
N PRO A 176 13.31 -7.28 26.29
CA PRO A 176 13.24 -7.94 27.58
C PRO A 176 12.00 -7.47 28.37
N PHE A 177 11.53 -8.34 29.26
CA PHE A 177 10.48 -8.00 30.21
C PHE A 177 11.10 -7.20 31.38
N VAL A 178 10.96 -5.86 31.31
CA VAL A 178 11.60 -4.97 32.30
C VAL A 178 10.57 -4.35 33.25
N ASP A 179 11.06 -3.95 34.43
CA ASP A 179 10.31 -3.15 35.38
C ASP A 179 10.09 -1.72 34.79
N PRO A 180 8.89 -1.12 34.91
CA PRO A 180 8.66 0.24 34.42
C PRO A 180 9.63 1.29 34.98
N ASN A 181 10.13 1.12 36.21
CA ASN A 181 11.05 2.06 36.82
C ASN A 181 12.44 2.09 36.14
N TYR A 182 12.78 1.06 35.34
CA TYR A 182 14.11 0.96 34.73
C TYR A 182 14.46 2.12 33.79
N PHE A 183 13.47 2.73 33.13
CA PHE A 183 13.70 3.83 32.19
C PHE A 183 13.17 5.18 32.65
N LYS A 184 12.55 5.29 33.85
CA LYS A 184 11.89 6.53 34.28
C LYS A 184 12.87 7.68 34.56
N ASP A 185 14.07 7.35 35.04
CA ASP A 185 15.15 8.33 35.27
C ASP A 185 15.56 9.06 33.98
N LYS A 186 15.60 8.34 32.88
CA LYS A 186 15.95 8.91 31.57
C LYS A 186 15.00 10.04 31.15
N PHE A 187 13.76 10.01 31.62
CA PHE A 187 12.73 10.97 31.27
C PHE A 187 12.40 11.95 32.40
N GLY A 188 13.10 11.89 33.53
CA GLY A 188 12.86 12.77 34.71
C GLY A 188 11.49 12.55 35.36
N ILE A 189 11.03 11.29 35.38
CA ILE A 189 9.71 10.90 35.90
C ILE A 189 9.83 9.78 36.95
N GLU A 190 10.94 9.75 37.67
CA GLU A 190 11.18 8.81 38.78
C GLU A 190 10.09 8.96 39.85
N GLY A 191 9.65 7.84 40.38
CA GLY A 191 8.60 7.79 41.40
C GLY A 191 7.19 8.10 40.87
N ARG A 192 7.01 8.49 39.59
CA ARG A 192 5.69 8.72 38.99
C ARG A 192 5.06 7.40 38.48
N LYS A 193 3.75 7.33 38.54
CA LYS A 193 2.96 6.30 37.84
C LYS A 193 2.66 6.77 36.41
N VAL A 194 3.21 6.08 35.42
CA VAL A 194 3.21 6.53 34.03
C VAL A 194 2.11 5.84 33.23
N LEU A 195 1.22 6.66 32.69
CA LEU A 195 0.27 6.28 31.66
C LEU A 195 0.84 6.70 30.30
N LEU A 196 0.70 5.88 29.26
CA LEU A 196 1.24 6.16 27.94
C LEU A 196 0.20 5.90 26.83
N THR A 197 0.09 6.84 25.91
CA THR A 197 -0.47 6.61 24.56
C THR A 197 0.55 7.07 23.54
N PHE A 198 0.81 6.27 22.51
CA PHE A 198 1.72 6.66 21.44
C PHE A 198 1.18 6.38 20.05
N GLY A 199 1.72 7.10 19.06
CA GLY A 199 1.42 6.98 17.64
C GLY A 199 1.05 8.31 17.00
N LEU A 200 0.77 8.30 15.69
CA LEU A 200 0.36 9.50 14.97
C LEU A 200 -1.02 9.98 15.46
N LEU A 201 -1.09 11.25 15.87
CA LEU A 201 -2.29 11.83 16.50
C LEU A 201 -3.37 12.15 15.46
N SER A 202 -4.60 11.74 15.76
CA SER A 202 -5.82 12.07 15.03
C SER A 202 -7.04 11.93 15.96
N SER A 203 -8.17 12.52 15.59
CA SER A 203 -9.41 12.46 16.39
C SER A 203 -9.92 11.03 16.64
N GLY A 204 -9.63 10.11 15.72
CA GLY A 204 -9.99 8.69 15.91
C GLY A 204 -9.24 7.98 17.04
N LYS A 205 -8.22 8.62 17.63
CA LYS A 205 -7.44 8.05 18.75
C LYS A 205 -8.12 8.20 20.10
N GLY A 206 -9.12 9.07 20.26
CA GLY A 206 -9.92 9.22 21.50
C GLY A 206 -9.13 9.69 22.72
N ILE A 207 -7.99 10.37 22.52
CA ILE A 207 -7.09 10.82 23.60
C ILE A 207 -7.80 11.75 24.58
N GLU A 208 -8.75 12.53 24.10
CA GLU A 208 -9.60 13.43 24.89
C GLU A 208 -10.33 12.72 26.04
N TYR A 209 -10.71 11.45 25.86
CA TYR A 209 -11.39 10.69 26.90
C TYR A 209 -10.43 10.28 28.03
N VAL A 210 -9.16 10.04 27.72
CA VAL A 210 -8.13 9.80 28.76
C VAL A 210 -7.80 11.08 29.50
N ILE A 211 -7.67 12.22 28.81
CA ILE A 211 -7.46 13.53 29.42
C ILE A 211 -8.62 13.85 30.38
N SER A 212 -9.86 13.59 29.96
CA SER A 212 -11.05 13.77 30.82
C SER A 212 -11.09 12.82 32.02
N ALA A 213 -10.43 11.67 31.95
CA ALA A 213 -10.30 10.71 33.04
C ALA A 213 -9.22 11.14 34.08
N MET A 214 -8.23 11.96 33.68
CA MET A 214 -7.06 12.31 34.50
C MET A 214 -7.43 12.93 35.86
N PRO A 215 -8.39 13.85 36.00
CA PRO A 215 -8.72 14.42 37.33
C PRO A 215 -9.15 13.37 38.35
N ARG A 216 -9.83 12.31 37.89
CA ARG A 216 -10.24 11.19 38.75
C ARG A 216 -9.09 10.27 39.06
N ILE A 217 -8.20 10.00 38.11
CA ILE A 217 -7.00 9.21 38.29
C ILE A 217 -6.04 9.89 39.28
N VAL A 218 -5.78 11.18 39.09
CA VAL A 218 -4.88 11.97 39.96
C VAL A 218 -5.41 12.09 41.38
N ARG A 219 -6.74 12.14 41.57
CA ARG A 219 -7.33 12.17 42.92
C ARG A 219 -6.96 10.91 43.73
N GLU A 220 -6.88 9.75 43.10
CA GLU A 220 -6.50 8.48 43.74
C GLU A 220 -4.98 8.26 43.73
N HIS A 221 -4.32 8.72 42.69
CA HIS A 221 -2.87 8.56 42.44
C HIS A 221 -2.25 9.90 42.06
N GLY A 222 -1.97 10.72 43.08
CA GLY A 222 -1.39 12.09 42.92
C GLY A 222 -0.04 12.11 42.21
N ASP A 223 0.64 10.97 42.11
CA ASP A 223 1.89 10.75 41.40
C ASP A 223 1.69 10.35 39.92
N ALA A 224 0.45 10.21 39.44
CA ALA A 224 0.18 9.79 38.08
C ALA A 224 0.55 10.88 37.06
N VAL A 225 1.12 10.46 35.92
CA VAL A 225 1.41 11.30 34.76
C VAL A 225 1.01 10.58 33.47
N TYR A 226 0.39 11.31 32.55
CA TYR A 226 0.00 10.79 31.24
C TYR A 226 0.89 11.35 30.15
N ILE A 227 1.62 10.51 29.46
CA ILE A 227 2.48 10.86 28.33
C ILE A 227 1.74 10.59 27.02
N ILE A 228 1.61 11.60 26.18
CA ILE A 228 1.06 11.54 24.84
C ILE A 228 2.22 11.71 23.86
N LEU A 229 2.68 10.59 23.29
CA LEU A 229 3.86 10.54 22.42
C LEU A 229 3.46 10.41 20.96
N GLY A 230 3.78 11.41 20.16
CA GLY A 230 3.62 11.35 18.70
C GLY A 230 3.33 12.68 18.04
N ALA A 231 3.73 12.80 16.79
CA ALA A 231 3.39 13.91 15.92
C ALA A 231 1.95 13.81 15.40
N THR A 232 1.38 14.91 14.96
CA THR A 232 0.10 14.90 14.23
C THR A 232 0.26 14.11 12.93
N HIS A 233 -0.75 13.30 12.61
CA HIS A 233 -0.73 12.49 11.39
C HIS A 233 -0.53 13.38 10.15
N PRO A 234 0.40 13.07 9.21
CA PRO A 234 0.72 13.96 8.09
C PRO A 234 -0.48 14.37 7.23
N LYS A 235 -1.43 13.44 7.01
CA LYS A 235 -2.68 13.74 6.30
C LYS A 235 -3.54 14.73 7.09
N VAL A 236 -3.74 14.49 8.39
CA VAL A 236 -4.51 15.38 9.27
C VAL A 236 -3.85 16.76 9.33
N LYS A 237 -2.52 16.84 9.41
CA LYS A 237 -1.79 18.10 9.40
C LYS A 237 -2.00 18.89 8.11
N ARG A 238 -2.12 18.24 6.96
CA ARG A 238 -2.43 18.88 5.67
C ARG A 238 -3.89 19.36 5.56
N GLU A 239 -4.83 18.65 6.18
CA GLU A 239 -6.27 18.93 6.08
C GLU A 239 -6.79 19.90 7.15
N SER A 240 -6.32 19.79 8.39
CA SER A 240 -6.81 20.53 9.56
C SER A 240 -5.71 21.07 10.49
N SER A 241 -4.48 21.19 9.98
CA SER A 241 -3.34 21.73 10.74
C SER A 241 -3.10 20.95 12.06
N GLU A 242 -2.95 21.66 13.18
CA GLU A 242 -2.72 21.11 14.53
C GLU A 242 -3.98 21.21 15.41
N ASP A 243 -5.17 21.38 14.83
CA ASP A 243 -6.40 21.70 15.58
C ASP A 243 -6.75 20.65 16.63
N TYR A 244 -6.61 19.36 16.28
CA TYR A 244 -6.87 18.29 17.24
C TYR A 244 -5.93 18.35 18.44
N ARG A 245 -4.61 18.51 18.22
CA ARG A 245 -3.62 18.64 19.29
C ARG A 245 -3.90 19.87 20.14
N ASN A 246 -4.16 21.02 19.52
CA ASN A 246 -4.46 22.26 20.22
C ASN A 246 -5.73 22.13 21.07
N GLY A 247 -6.72 21.37 20.60
CA GLY A 247 -7.91 21.01 21.36
C GLY A 247 -7.56 20.19 22.61
N LEU A 248 -6.68 19.19 22.49
CA LEU A 248 -6.23 18.40 23.64
C LEU A 248 -5.46 19.26 24.67
N ILE A 249 -4.59 20.16 24.21
CA ILE A 249 -3.84 21.05 25.10
C ILE A 249 -4.81 21.97 25.85
N ARG A 250 -5.82 22.55 25.19
CA ARG A 250 -6.85 23.36 25.84
C ARG A 250 -7.61 22.55 26.90
N ALA A 251 -8.03 21.33 26.57
CA ALA A 251 -8.72 20.49 27.55
C ALA A 251 -7.87 20.20 28.79
N VAL A 252 -6.56 19.98 28.64
CA VAL A 252 -5.64 19.83 29.78
C VAL A 252 -5.61 21.09 30.66
N HIS A 253 -5.58 22.29 30.05
CA HIS A 253 -5.61 23.56 30.80
C HIS A 253 -6.95 23.78 31.52
N GLU A 254 -8.07 23.53 30.84
CA GLU A 254 -9.42 23.69 31.41
C GLU A 254 -9.66 22.74 32.61
N LEU A 255 -9.03 21.55 32.59
CA LEU A 255 -9.12 20.58 33.68
C LEU A 255 -8.06 20.80 34.79
N GLY A 256 -7.11 21.75 34.62
CA GLY A 256 -6.03 21.99 35.58
C GLY A 256 -5.03 20.84 35.69
N MET A 257 -4.79 20.12 34.57
CA MET A 257 -3.96 18.88 34.55
C MET A 257 -2.56 19.08 33.92
N GLN A 258 -2.06 20.32 33.83
CA GLN A 258 -0.79 20.66 33.18
C GLN A 258 0.42 19.93 33.78
N ASP A 259 0.42 19.69 35.09
CA ASP A 259 1.49 18.98 35.79
C ASP A 259 1.40 17.44 35.68
N HIS A 260 0.31 16.96 35.09
CA HIS A 260 -0.02 15.55 34.99
C HIS A 260 -0.15 15.04 33.54
N VAL A 261 -0.05 15.90 32.51
CA VAL A 261 -0.12 15.52 31.11
C VAL A 261 1.08 16.08 30.34
N ILE A 262 1.86 15.21 29.74
CA ILE A 262 3.07 15.55 29.00
C ILE A 262 2.85 15.26 27.51
N PHE A 263 2.97 16.27 26.67
CA PHE A 263 2.93 16.13 25.21
C PHE A 263 4.35 16.04 24.64
N GLN A 264 4.65 14.92 23.97
CA GLN A 264 5.87 14.71 23.19
C GLN A 264 5.55 14.79 21.70
N ASN A 265 5.59 16.02 21.13
CA ASN A 265 5.19 16.30 19.76
C ASN A 265 6.29 15.95 18.75
N ARG A 266 6.70 14.69 18.69
CA ARG A 266 7.73 14.24 17.75
C ARG A 266 7.53 12.79 17.38
N PHE A 267 8.04 12.44 16.22
CA PHE A 267 8.22 11.06 15.81
C PHE A 267 9.57 10.60 16.38
N VAL A 268 9.57 9.57 17.20
CA VAL A 268 10.77 8.99 17.80
C VAL A 268 11.21 7.77 17.00
N ASP A 269 12.51 7.45 17.05
CA ASP A 269 13.01 6.22 16.50
C ASP A 269 12.54 4.98 17.32
N ARG A 270 12.83 3.79 16.83
CA ARG A 270 12.35 2.55 17.46
C ARG A 270 12.91 2.36 18.84
N ASP A 271 14.18 2.62 19.04
CA ASP A 271 14.87 2.34 20.30
C ASP A 271 14.36 3.28 21.41
N GLU A 272 14.24 4.58 21.11
CA GLU A 272 13.62 5.55 21.99
C GLU A 272 12.13 5.25 22.26
N LEU A 273 11.38 4.79 21.25
CA LEU A 273 9.99 4.35 21.43
C LEU A 273 9.90 3.21 22.45
N MET A 274 10.80 2.23 22.36
CA MET A 274 10.82 1.11 23.30
C MET A 274 11.17 1.53 24.73
N GLU A 275 11.98 2.59 24.92
CA GLU A 275 12.24 3.16 26.22
C GLU A 275 10.99 3.87 26.80
N TYR A 276 10.27 4.67 25.98
CA TYR A 276 8.98 5.25 26.40
C TYR A 276 7.95 4.18 26.75
N ILE A 277 7.84 3.11 25.94
CA ILE A 277 6.99 1.99 26.29
C ILE A 277 7.52 1.33 27.58
N GLY A 278 8.84 1.18 27.69
CA GLY A 278 9.51 0.61 28.83
C GLY A 278 9.18 1.32 30.16
N CYS A 279 9.08 2.64 30.21
CA CYS A 279 8.78 3.40 31.43
C CYS A 279 7.28 3.40 31.79
N ALA A 280 6.36 2.97 30.89
CA ALA A 280 4.93 2.99 31.16
C ALA A 280 4.50 1.90 32.17
N ASP A 281 3.71 2.28 33.17
CA ASP A 281 3.00 1.36 34.07
C ASP A 281 1.75 0.80 33.40
N VAL A 282 1.01 1.68 32.69
CA VAL A 282 -0.20 1.33 31.93
C VAL A 282 -0.14 1.98 30.54
N TYR A 283 -0.33 1.18 29.52
CA TYR A 283 -0.54 1.67 28.15
C TYR A 283 -2.04 1.81 27.88
N ILE A 284 -2.45 2.95 27.29
CA ILE A 284 -3.87 3.22 27.02
C ILE A 284 -4.06 3.43 25.52
N THR A 285 -5.02 2.70 24.95
CA THR A 285 -5.41 2.83 23.54
C THR A 285 -6.92 3.02 23.41
N PRO A 286 -7.41 4.28 23.54
CA PRO A 286 -8.83 4.60 23.62
C PRO A 286 -9.48 4.84 22.25
N TYR A 287 -9.08 4.07 21.24
CA TYR A 287 -9.48 4.28 19.85
C TYR A 287 -11.00 4.25 19.67
N LEU A 288 -11.51 5.08 18.76
CA LEU A 288 -12.96 5.25 18.53
C LEU A 288 -13.50 4.41 17.37
N ASN A 289 -12.62 3.88 16.52
CA ASN A 289 -13.04 3.02 15.41
C ASN A 289 -13.15 1.56 15.87
N GLU A 290 -14.36 1.06 16.06
CA GLU A 290 -14.63 -0.32 16.43
C GLU A 290 -14.10 -1.32 15.39
N ALA A 291 -14.20 -0.98 14.11
CA ALA A 291 -13.83 -1.86 13.00
C ALA A 291 -12.29 -1.95 12.75
N GLN A 292 -11.48 -1.53 13.69
CA GLN A 292 -10.02 -1.63 13.54
C GLN A 292 -9.54 -3.07 13.74
N VAL A 293 -9.15 -3.73 12.64
CA VAL A 293 -8.71 -5.14 12.62
C VAL A 293 -7.25 -5.34 13.01
N VAL A 294 -6.44 -4.26 13.02
CA VAL A 294 -5.01 -4.31 13.40
C VAL A 294 -4.59 -3.03 14.11
N SER A 295 -3.78 -3.16 15.16
CA SER A 295 -3.13 -2.05 15.85
C SER A 295 -1.69 -2.43 16.19
N GLY A 296 -0.73 -1.85 15.48
CA GLY A 296 0.70 -2.06 15.74
C GLY A 296 1.11 -1.50 17.12
N THR A 297 0.52 -0.37 17.54
CA THR A 297 0.82 0.25 18.83
C THR A 297 0.39 -0.64 20.01
N LEU A 298 -0.78 -1.30 19.91
CA LEU A 298 -1.23 -2.28 20.87
C LEU A 298 -0.29 -3.49 20.93
N ALA A 299 0.09 -4.02 19.75
CA ALA A 299 1.01 -5.14 19.65
C ALA A 299 2.36 -4.84 20.30
N TYR A 300 2.92 -3.65 20.06
CA TYR A 300 4.19 -3.21 20.67
C TYR A 300 4.10 -3.10 22.19
N ALA A 301 3.04 -2.47 22.71
CA ALA A 301 2.85 -2.32 24.16
C ALA A 301 2.69 -3.67 24.87
N MET A 302 1.88 -4.57 24.31
CA MET A 302 1.71 -5.94 24.84
C MET A 302 3.01 -6.74 24.74
N GLY A 303 3.73 -6.62 23.61
CA GLY A 303 5.01 -7.27 23.37
C GLY A 303 6.11 -6.85 24.32
N ALA A 304 6.11 -5.60 24.78
CA ALA A 304 6.97 -5.08 25.82
C ALA A 304 6.46 -5.39 27.24
N GLY A 305 5.40 -6.18 27.38
CA GLY A 305 4.85 -6.59 28.68
C GLY A 305 4.24 -5.44 29.45
N LYS A 306 3.44 -4.59 28.81
CA LYS A 306 2.71 -3.53 29.51
C LYS A 306 1.31 -4.00 29.90
N ALA A 307 0.80 -3.50 31.02
CA ALA A 307 -0.61 -3.58 31.31
C ALA A 307 -1.36 -2.62 30.37
N VAL A 308 -2.44 -3.11 29.77
CA VAL A 308 -3.17 -2.35 28.73
C VAL A 308 -4.59 -2.08 29.17
N VAL A 309 -5.04 -0.82 28.99
CA VAL A 309 -6.45 -0.42 28.99
C VAL A 309 -6.82 0.01 27.57
N SER A 310 -7.87 -0.54 27.00
CA SER A 310 -8.31 -0.30 25.62
C SER A 310 -9.80 -0.13 25.52
N THR A 311 -10.26 0.58 24.49
CA THR A 311 -11.63 0.44 23.99
C THR A 311 -11.78 -0.88 23.23
N PRO A 312 -13.02 -1.45 23.13
CA PRO A 312 -13.25 -2.78 22.57
C PRO A 312 -13.29 -2.79 21.04
N TYR A 313 -12.31 -2.16 20.35
CA TYR A 313 -12.17 -2.37 18.91
C TYR A 313 -11.71 -3.82 18.63
N TRP A 314 -12.02 -4.33 17.47
CA TRP A 314 -11.92 -5.76 17.16
C TRP A 314 -10.55 -6.37 17.48
N HIS A 315 -9.47 -5.72 17.08
CA HIS A 315 -8.13 -6.22 17.41
C HIS A 315 -7.84 -6.20 18.93
N ALA A 316 -8.35 -5.20 19.64
CA ALA A 316 -8.17 -5.13 21.09
C ALA A 316 -8.95 -6.25 21.80
N VAL A 317 -10.17 -6.53 21.37
CA VAL A 317 -10.96 -7.66 21.90
C VAL A 317 -10.22 -8.99 21.73
N GLU A 318 -9.63 -9.21 20.53
CA GLU A 318 -8.85 -10.43 20.24
C GLU A 318 -7.56 -10.50 21.08
N MET A 319 -6.79 -9.41 21.08
CA MET A 319 -5.47 -9.38 21.73
C MET A 319 -5.54 -9.42 23.27
N LEU A 320 -6.54 -8.73 23.86
CA LEU A 320 -6.70 -8.61 25.32
C LEU A 320 -7.54 -9.72 25.95
N ALA A 321 -8.05 -10.67 25.16
CA ALA A 321 -8.76 -11.84 25.68
C ALA A 321 -7.91 -12.59 26.74
N ASP A 322 -8.54 -13.50 27.48
CA ASP A 322 -7.90 -14.34 28.52
C ASP A 322 -7.14 -13.52 29.58
N ASN A 323 -7.69 -12.38 29.97
CA ASN A 323 -7.13 -11.46 30.97
C ASN A 323 -5.71 -10.98 30.62
N ARG A 324 -5.44 -10.70 29.33
CA ARG A 324 -4.19 -10.08 28.86
C ARG A 324 -4.22 -8.55 28.90
N GLY A 325 -5.36 -7.95 29.23
CA GLY A 325 -5.59 -6.52 29.37
C GLY A 325 -7.00 -6.23 29.88
N ARG A 326 -7.36 -4.94 29.89
CA ARG A 326 -8.65 -4.45 30.39
C ARG A 326 -9.34 -3.67 29.27
N LEU A 327 -10.68 -3.78 29.21
CA LEU A 327 -11.49 -3.07 28.22
C LEU A 327 -12.42 -2.07 28.93
N ALA A 328 -12.48 -0.84 28.40
CA ALA A 328 -13.41 0.21 28.78
C ALA A 328 -14.31 0.55 27.59
N PRO A 329 -15.60 0.85 27.79
CA PRO A 329 -16.50 1.25 26.70
C PRO A 329 -15.99 2.44 25.90
N PHE A 330 -16.41 2.55 24.64
CA PHE A 330 -16.09 3.70 23.81
C PHE A 330 -16.61 5.00 24.42
N ARG A 331 -15.81 6.06 24.38
CA ARG A 331 -16.16 7.42 24.83
C ARG A 331 -16.56 7.51 26.31
N ASP A 332 -16.09 6.60 27.14
CA ASP A 332 -16.40 6.55 28.58
C ASP A 332 -15.13 6.82 29.41
N SER A 333 -14.94 8.10 29.78
CA SER A 333 -13.80 8.54 30.59
C SER A 333 -13.86 7.98 32.02
N ASP A 334 -15.03 7.75 32.59
CA ASP A 334 -15.19 7.20 33.93
C ASP A 334 -14.80 5.71 33.96
N ALA A 335 -15.20 4.95 32.95
CA ALA A 335 -14.77 3.57 32.81
C ALA A 335 -13.25 3.46 32.61
N ILE A 336 -12.67 4.34 31.77
CA ILE A 336 -11.20 4.40 31.60
C ILE A 336 -10.51 4.67 32.96
N ALA A 337 -11.00 5.67 33.72
CA ALA A 337 -10.46 5.98 35.05
C ALA A 337 -10.56 4.77 36.01
N ASN A 338 -11.70 4.06 36.02
CA ASN A 338 -11.89 2.87 36.86
C ASN A 338 -10.87 1.78 36.55
N GLU A 339 -10.67 1.45 35.26
CA GLU A 339 -9.75 0.39 34.84
C GLU A 339 -8.28 0.78 35.11
N VAL A 340 -7.92 2.05 34.90
CA VAL A 340 -6.59 2.57 35.22
C VAL A 340 -6.34 2.54 36.73
N ASN A 341 -7.25 3.07 37.55
CA ASN A 341 -7.11 3.06 39.01
C ASN A 341 -7.04 1.64 39.57
N PHE A 342 -7.85 0.71 39.03
CA PHE A 342 -7.77 -0.69 39.39
C PHE A 342 -6.36 -1.26 39.17
N LEU A 343 -5.75 -1.01 37.97
CA LEU A 343 -4.41 -1.48 37.66
C LEU A 343 -3.32 -0.80 38.50
N LEU A 344 -3.45 0.50 38.76
CA LEU A 344 -2.46 1.24 39.56
C LEU A 344 -2.51 0.84 41.05
N SER A 345 -3.67 0.47 41.58
CA SER A 345 -3.88 0.03 42.97
C SER A 345 -3.58 -1.44 43.20
N ASN A 346 -3.67 -2.30 42.16
CA ASN A 346 -3.51 -3.75 42.27
C ASN A 346 -2.25 -4.22 41.53
N GLU A 347 -1.11 -4.06 42.16
CA GLU A 347 0.20 -4.39 41.58
C GLU A 347 0.31 -5.85 41.17
N VAL A 348 -0.18 -6.76 41.97
CA VAL A 348 -0.16 -8.20 41.70
C VAL A 348 -0.91 -8.51 40.38
N GLU A 349 -2.12 -7.99 40.23
CA GLU A 349 -2.92 -8.23 39.02
C GLU A 349 -2.31 -7.51 37.81
N ARG A 350 -1.80 -6.27 37.99
CA ARG A 350 -1.06 -5.56 36.94
C ARG A 350 0.12 -6.40 36.43
N HIS A 351 0.92 -6.97 37.31
CA HIS A 351 2.04 -7.85 36.95
C HIS A 351 1.58 -9.16 36.29
N ALA A 352 0.49 -9.75 36.74
CA ALA A 352 -0.07 -10.96 36.15
C ALA A 352 -0.54 -10.69 34.70
N ILE A 353 -1.25 -9.59 34.45
CA ILE A 353 -1.67 -9.14 33.12
C ILE A 353 -0.44 -8.92 32.22
N ARG A 354 0.56 -8.19 32.70
CA ARG A 354 1.82 -7.92 31.98
C ARG A 354 2.50 -9.22 31.51
N LYS A 355 2.61 -10.21 32.38
CA LYS A 355 3.23 -11.52 32.07
C LYS A 355 2.41 -12.28 31.02
N ARG A 356 1.07 -12.32 31.16
CA ARG A 356 0.19 -12.98 30.16
C ARG A 356 0.35 -12.32 28.79
N ALA A 357 0.32 -11.00 28.72
CA ALA A 357 0.51 -10.23 27.48
C ALA A 357 1.87 -10.51 26.84
N TYR A 358 2.95 -10.41 27.62
CA TYR A 358 4.30 -10.66 27.17
C TYR A 358 4.48 -12.08 26.59
N ASN A 359 4.03 -13.11 27.35
CA ASN A 359 4.16 -14.51 26.93
C ASN A 359 3.34 -14.77 25.64
N TYR A 360 2.14 -14.23 25.54
CA TYR A 360 1.31 -14.35 24.34
C TYR A 360 1.99 -13.77 23.11
N CYS A 361 2.66 -12.62 23.24
CA CYS A 361 3.29 -11.90 22.16
C CYS A 361 4.66 -12.47 21.73
N ARG A 362 5.24 -13.46 22.44
CA ARG A 362 6.54 -14.04 22.03
C ARG A 362 6.51 -14.66 20.64
N ARG A 363 5.36 -15.17 20.19
CA ARG A 363 5.16 -15.66 18.83
C ARG A 363 5.12 -14.54 17.77
N MET A 364 5.01 -13.28 18.20
CA MET A 364 4.89 -12.11 17.35
C MET A 364 6.21 -11.36 17.15
N VAL A 365 7.31 -11.79 17.77
CA VAL A 365 8.62 -11.13 17.56
C VAL A 365 9.05 -11.25 16.11
N TRP A 366 9.67 -10.19 15.57
CA TRP A 366 10.05 -10.12 14.16
C TRP A 366 10.79 -11.35 13.63
N PRO A 367 11.76 -11.96 14.37
CA PRO A 367 12.39 -13.19 13.90
C PRO A 367 11.43 -14.35 13.67
N GLN A 368 10.40 -14.51 14.52
CA GLN A 368 9.38 -15.56 14.37
C GLN A 368 8.43 -15.25 13.22
N VAL A 369 7.96 -14.00 13.13
CA VAL A 369 7.10 -13.54 12.02
C VAL A 369 7.81 -13.69 10.67
N ALA A 370 9.11 -13.36 10.61
CA ALA A 370 9.93 -13.57 9.41
C ALA A 370 9.99 -15.05 8.98
N GLN A 371 10.13 -15.99 9.95
CA GLN A 371 10.09 -17.42 9.66
C GLN A 371 8.74 -17.88 9.11
N ASP A 372 7.63 -17.34 9.63
CA ASP A 372 6.30 -17.71 9.17
C ASP A 372 6.04 -17.18 7.74
N TYR A 373 6.49 -15.96 7.42
CA TYR A 373 6.49 -15.46 6.03
C TYR A 373 7.37 -16.30 5.10
N LEU A 374 8.57 -16.69 5.53
CA LEU A 374 9.46 -17.53 4.71
C LEU A 374 8.86 -18.91 4.42
N LYS A 375 8.20 -19.54 5.39
CA LYS A 375 7.47 -20.80 5.18
C LYS A 375 6.35 -20.61 4.15
N LEU A 376 5.59 -19.52 4.27
CA LEU A 376 4.53 -19.20 3.33
C LEU A 376 5.07 -18.95 1.92
N PHE A 377 6.16 -18.17 1.78
CA PHE A 377 6.79 -17.91 0.49
C PHE A 377 7.32 -19.18 -0.17
N SER A 378 7.95 -20.08 0.59
CA SER A 378 8.41 -21.38 0.07
C SER A 378 7.25 -22.20 -0.47
N ALA A 379 6.16 -22.32 0.28
CA ALA A 379 4.98 -23.06 -0.15
C ALA A 379 4.33 -22.46 -1.42
N VAL A 380 4.30 -21.12 -1.53
CA VAL A 380 3.77 -20.42 -2.71
C VAL A 380 4.68 -20.64 -3.92
N CYS A 381 6.00 -20.55 -3.77
CA CYS A 381 6.96 -20.79 -4.85
C CYS A 381 6.91 -22.24 -5.35
N GLU A 382 6.80 -23.23 -4.46
CA GLU A 382 6.65 -24.64 -4.81
C GLU A 382 5.36 -24.90 -5.60
N ALA A 383 4.23 -24.36 -5.11
CA ALA A 383 2.95 -24.46 -5.79
C ALA A 383 2.96 -23.77 -7.17
N TRP A 384 3.67 -22.67 -7.30
CA TRP A 384 3.85 -21.95 -8.56
C TRP A 384 4.68 -22.76 -9.56
N SER A 385 5.78 -23.37 -9.12
CA SER A 385 6.67 -24.18 -9.96
C SER A 385 5.98 -25.44 -10.52
N GLY A 386 5.01 -25.98 -9.81
CA GLY A 386 4.20 -27.13 -10.23
C GLY A 386 3.07 -26.78 -11.22
N ARG A 387 2.82 -25.51 -11.54
CA ARG A 387 1.77 -25.11 -12.48
C ARG A 387 2.19 -25.40 -13.92
N PRO A 388 1.35 -26.08 -14.75
CA PRO A 388 1.63 -26.24 -16.17
C PRO A 388 1.79 -24.86 -16.85
N ARG A 389 2.81 -24.69 -17.68
CA ARG A 389 3.08 -23.42 -18.41
C ARG A 389 1.88 -22.89 -19.21
N SER A 390 0.99 -23.80 -19.69
CA SER A 390 -0.24 -23.43 -20.39
C SER A 390 -1.27 -22.68 -19.52
N LYS A 391 -1.27 -22.89 -18.19
CA LYS A 391 -2.16 -22.17 -17.27
C LYS A 391 -1.67 -20.75 -16.94
N LEU A 392 -0.38 -20.48 -17.08
CA LEU A 392 0.18 -19.12 -16.91
C LEU A 392 -0.24 -18.17 -18.03
N ALA A 393 -0.41 -18.68 -19.26
CA ALA A 393 -0.94 -17.89 -20.37
C ALA A 393 -2.46 -17.70 -20.31
N GLY A 394 -3.20 -18.65 -19.72
CA GLY A 394 -4.66 -18.60 -19.61
C GLY A 394 -5.20 -17.79 -18.43
N GLN A 395 -4.42 -17.60 -17.35
CA GLN A 395 -4.84 -16.74 -16.22
C GLN A 395 -4.70 -15.24 -16.52
N ALA A 396 -3.89 -14.86 -17.51
CA ALA A 396 -3.90 -13.50 -18.06
C ALA A 396 -5.08 -13.25 -19.03
N ALA A 397 -5.79 -14.30 -19.45
CA ALA A 397 -6.79 -14.23 -20.52
C ALA A 397 -8.15 -14.88 -20.20
N GLY A 398 -8.50 -15.14 -18.95
CA GLY A 398 -9.86 -15.66 -18.77
C GLY A 398 -10.06 -16.56 -17.57
N GLY A 399 -10.36 -15.99 -16.48
CA GLY A 399 -11.00 -16.62 -15.34
C GLY A 399 -12.19 -15.80 -14.91
N GLY A 400 -13.35 -16.03 -15.49
CA GLY A 400 -14.66 -15.91 -14.87
C GLY A 400 -15.04 -14.66 -14.11
N LEU A 401 -14.58 -13.46 -14.57
CA LEU A 401 -15.14 -12.16 -14.15
C LEU A 401 -15.70 -11.42 -15.37
N GLU A 402 -16.38 -12.16 -16.22
CA GLU A 402 -16.92 -11.62 -17.47
C GLU A 402 -18.17 -10.78 -17.26
N ASN A 403 -18.58 -10.30 -16.11
CA ASN A 403 -19.84 -9.52 -16.04
C ASN A 403 -19.99 -8.50 -14.90
N GLU A 404 -18.92 -8.03 -14.23
CA GLU A 404 -19.11 -6.93 -13.26
C GLU A 404 -18.38 -5.61 -13.59
N TYR A 405 -17.69 -5.55 -14.73
CA TYR A 405 -17.13 -4.33 -15.30
C TYR A 405 -17.49 -4.26 -16.77
N GLU A 406 -18.55 -3.56 -17.07
CA GLU A 406 -18.62 -2.88 -18.36
C GLU A 406 -17.50 -1.82 -18.32
N LEU A 407 -16.35 -2.15 -18.89
CA LEU A 407 -15.43 -1.10 -19.32
C LEU A 407 -16.27 -0.13 -20.16
N PRO A 408 -16.13 1.17 -19.93
CA PRO A 408 -16.84 2.11 -20.81
C PRO A 408 -16.54 1.75 -22.25
N GLU A 409 -17.55 1.76 -23.11
CA GLU A 409 -17.36 1.54 -24.53
C GLU A 409 -16.21 2.43 -25.03
N VAL A 410 -15.34 1.85 -25.85
CA VAL A 410 -14.20 2.59 -26.40
C VAL A 410 -14.74 3.69 -27.28
N ASP A 411 -14.56 4.93 -26.85
CA ASP A 411 -15.00 6.12 -27.55
C ASP A 411 -13.87 6.68 -28.44
N LEU A 412 -13.95 6.45 -29.73
CA LEU A 412 -12.99 6.97 -30.70
C LEU A 412 -13.28 8.39 -31.18
N ARG A 413 -14.32 9.07 -30.67
CA ARG A 413 -14.68 10.43 -31.14
C ARG A 413 -13.54 11.42 -31.06
N HIS A 414 -12.71 11.33 -30.01
CA HIS A 414 -11.55 12.22 -29.89
C HIS A 414 -10.46 11.87 -30.90
N LEU A 415 -10.19 10.60 -31.14
CA LEU A 415 -9.26 10.14 -32.18
C LEU A 415 -9.72 10.62 -33.57
N CYS A 416 -11.00 10.44 -33.87
CA CYS A 416 -11.59 10.91 -35.12
C CYS A 416 -11.50 12.44 -35.26
N ALA A 417 -11.74 13.21 -34.21
CA ALA A 417 -11.66 14.67 -34.22
C ALA A 417 -10.23 15.18 -34.44
N LEU A 418 -9.20 14.43 -34.07
CA LEU A 418 -7.79 14.75 -34.29
C LEU A 418 -7.27 14.24 -35.64
N THR A 419 -8.03 13.42 -36.36
CA THR A 419 -7.61 12.81 -37.62
C THR A 419 -8.25 13.56 -38.79
N ASP A 420 -7.45 13.92 -39.77
CA ASP A 420 -7.90 14.43 -41.06
C ASP A 420 -7.45 13.51 -42.22
N ASP A 421 -7.53 13.97 -43.45
CA ASP A 421 -7.14 13.22 -44.66
C ASP A 421 -5.61 12.94 -44.75
N THR A 422 -4.81 13.57 -43.90
CA THR A 422 -3.35 13.39 -43.86
C THR A 422 -2.95 12.37 -42.78
N GLY A 423 -3.51 12.48 -41.58
CA GLY A 423 -3.20 11.66 -40.46
C GLY A 423 -3.70 12.21 -39.12
N LEU A 424 -3.16 11.69 -38.02
CA LEU A 424 -3.45 12.17 -36.68
C LEU A 424 -2.63 13.42 -36.36
N LEU A 425 -3.29 14.52 -36.01
CA LEU A 425 -2.64 15.72 -35.47
C LEU A 425 -1.97 15.43 -34.13
N LYS A 426 -0.75 15.95 -33.96
CA LYS A 426 0.12 15.65 -32.81
C LYS A 426 -0.43 16.18 -31.49
N HIS A 427 -1.17 17.30 -31.50
CA HIS A 427 -1.59 17.99 -30.27
C HIS A 427 -3.05 18.50 -30.35
N CYS A 428 -3.62 18.71 -29.16
CA CYS A 428 -4.89 19.40 -28.96
C CYS A 428 -4.80 20.36 -27.77
N ILE A 429 -5.61 21.43 -27.85
CA ILE A 429 -5.88 22.34 -26.73
C ILE A 429 -7.22 21.90 -26.14
N TYR A 430 -7.20 21.22 -24.99
CA TYR A 430 -8.35 20.47 -24.46
C TYR A 430 -8.85 19.42 -25.48
N ALA A 431 -10.02 19.60 -26.07
CA ALA A 431 -10.61 18.71 -27.08
C ALA A 431 -10.50 19.26 -28.51
N THR A 432 -9.88 20.44 -28.70
CA THR A 432 -9.77 21.10 -29.98
C THR A 432 -8.43 20.82 -30.64
N PRO A 433 -8.38 20.31 -31.89
CA PRO A 433 -7.11 20.03 -32.57
C PRO A 433 -6.22 21.27 -32.70
N ASP A 434 -4.96 21.14 -32.32
CA ASP A 434 -3.95 22.18 -32.53
C ASP A 434 -3.16 21.92 -33.81
N ARG A 435 -3.49 22.70 -34.83
CA ARG A 435 -2.88 22.56 -36.16
C ARG A 435 -1.45 23.10 -36.24
N THR A 436 -0.96 23.81 -35.21
CA THR A 436 0.38 24.39 -35.24
C THR A 436 1.48 23.34 -35.08
N MET A 437 1.15 22.17 -34.52
CA MET A 437 2.11 21.11 -34.18
C MET A 437 2.24 20.02 -35.28
N GLY A 438 1.41 20.05 -36.31
CA GLY A 438 1.47 19.09 -37.40
C GLY A 438 1.17 17.64 -37.01
N TYR A 439 1.82 16.66 -37.65
CA TYR A 439 1.56 15.24 -37.56
C TYR A 439 2.81 14.48 -37.14
N GLY A 440 2.74 13.80 -36.01
CA GLY A 440 3.85 12.97 -35.51
C GLY A 440 3.79 11.54 -36.07
N THR A 441 4.92 11.02 -36.54
CA THR A 441 5.00 9.65 -37.07
C THR A 441 4.73 8.62 -35.97
N ALA A 442 5.29 8.79 -34.78
CA ALA A 442 5.03 7.93 -33.64
C ALA A 442 3.56 7.92 -33.20
N ASP A 443 2.87 9.08 -33.31
CA ASP A 443 1.46 9.21 -32.92
C ASP A 443 0.55 8.51 -33.93
N ASN A 444 0.82 8.64 -35.23
CA ASN A 444 0.11 7.93 -36.28
C ASN A 444 0.30 6.41 -36.20
N ALA A 445 1.49 5.93 -35.82
CA ALA A 445 1.74 4.52 -35.60
C ALA A 445 0.97 3.97 -34.39
N ARG A 446 0.91 4.73 -33.29
CA ARG A 446 0.07 4.38 -32.13
C ARG A 446 -1.43 4.38 -32.46
N ALA A 447 -1.86 5.33 -33.28
CA ALA A 447 -3.24 5.42 -33.75
C ALA A 447 -3.63 4.21 -34.63
N LEU A 448 -2.72 3.73 -35.47
CA LEU A 448 -2.87 2.49 -36.24
C LEU A 448 -3.11 1.28 -35.31
N ILE A 449 -2.32 1.15 -34.25
CA ILE A 449 -2.48 0.07 -33.26
C ILE A 449 -3.85 0.16 -32.59
N VAL A 450 -4.26 1.34 -32.11
CA VAL A 450 -5.55 1.55 -31.43
C VAL A 450 -6.71 1.22 -32.34
N SER A 451 -6.70 1.70 -33.58
CA SER A 451 -7.75 1.44 -34.57
C SER A 451 -7.82 -0.04 -34.94
N GLY A 452 -6.68 -0.68 -35.12
CA GLY A 452 -6.61 -2.13 -35.37
C GLY A 452 -7.15 -2.97 -34.21
N LEU A 453 -6.85 -2.58 -32.96
CA LEU A 453 -7.39 -3.23 -31.75
C LEU A 453 -8.90 -3.06 -31.68
N HIS A 454 -9.41 -1.86 -31.91
CA HIS A 454 -10.83 -1.59 -31.89
C HIS A 454 -11.57 -2.42 -32.95
N TRP A 455 -11.05 -2.47 -34.18
CA TRP A 455 -11.65 -3.29 -35.23
C TRP A 455 -11.66 -4.79 -34.87
N VAL A 456 -10.60 -5.31 -34.26
CA VAL A 456 -10.55 -6.74 -33.82
C VAL A 456 -11.65 -7.02 -32.79
N GLN A 457 -11.91 -6.10 -31.88
CA GLN A 457 -12.89 -6.26 -30.80
C GLN A 457 -14.33 -6.07 -31.27
N THR A 458 -14.59 -5.04 -32.09
CA THR A 458 -15.95 -4.58 -32.40
C THR A 458 -16.41 -4.97 -33.80
N ARG A 459 -15.48 -5.21 -34.73
CA ARG A 459 -15.75 -5.39 -36.16
C ARG A 459 -16.46 -4.18 -36.78
N ASP A 460 -16.18 -2.98 -36.24
CA ASP A 460 -16.70 -1.73 -36.76
C ASP A 460 -15.91 -1.29 -38.01
N ASP A 461 -16.53 -1.42 -39.19
CA ASP A 461 -15.89 -1.07 -40.46
C ASP A 461 -15.62 0.43 -40.63
N ASN A 462 -16.25 1.31 -39.82
CA ASN A 462 -15.97 2.74 -39.85
C ASN A 462 -14.52 3.08 -39.46
N VAL A 463 -13.85 2.17 -38.73
CA VAL A 463 -12.44 2.34 -38.36
C VAL A 463 -11.46 2.03 -39.49
N LEU A 464 -11.93 1.39 -40.56
CA LEU A 464 -11.07 1.02 -41.71
C LEU A 464 -10.49 2.26 -42.41
N GLU A 465 -11.26 3.34 -42.51
CA GLU A 465 -10.77 4.61 -43.05
C GLU A 465 -9.63 5.19 -42.23
N LEU A 466 -9.71 5.10 -40.88
CA LEU A 466 -8.65 5.53 -39.99
C LEU A 466 -7.38 4.67 -40.18
N ILE A 467 -7.54 3.36 -40.27
CA ILE A 467 -6.42 2.42 -40.50
C ILE A 467 -5.72 2.75 -41.82
N GLN A 468 -6.51 3.02 -42.90
CA GLN A 468 -5.95 3.39 -44.20
C GLN A 468 -5.20 4.73 -44.14
N THR A 469 -5.75 5.73 -43.47
CA THR A 469 -5.12 7.03 -43.29
C THR A 469 -3.78 6.91 -42.60
N TYR A 470 -3.72 6.18 -41.49
CA TYR A 470 -2.47 6.00 -40.73
C TYR A 470 -1.42 5.14 -41.48
N LEU A 471 -1.84 4.10 -42.20
CA LEU A 471 -0.94 3.34 -43.06
C LEU A 471 -0.38 4.20 -44.20
N SER A 472 -1.23 5.01 -44.82
CA SER A 472 -0.80 5.95 -45.87
C SER A 472 0.18 6.97 -45.34
N PHE A 473 -0.07 7.51 -44.14
CA PHE A 473 0.87 8.42 -43.49
C PHE A 473 2.23 7.76 -43.23
N LEU A 474 2.24 6.56 -42.64
CA LEU A 474 3.47 5.84 -42.36
C LEU A 474 4.24 5.48 -43.63
N TRP A 475 3.55 5.10 -44.69
CA TRP A 475 4.17 4.87 -46.00
C TRP A 475 4.86 6.14 -46.53
N HIS A 476 4.24 7.30 -46.40
CA HIS A 476 4.81 8.57 -46.79
C HIS A 476 5.93 9.07 -45.85
N ALA A 477 5.90 8.66 -44.56
CA ALA A 477 6.92 8.99 -43.60
C ALA A 477 8.24 8.21 -43.81
N TYR A 478 8.19 7.05 -44.49
CA TYR A 478 9.38 6.26 -44.75
C TYR A 478 10.27 6.95 -45.80
N ASP A 479 11.52 7.12 -45.46
CA ASP A 479 12.53 7.70 -46.33
C ASP A 479 13.43 6.58 -46.89
N GLU A 480 13.32 6.34 -48.21
CA GLU A 480 14.04 5.26 -48.90
C GLU A 480 15.57 5.46 -48.88
N GLU A 481 16.06 6.73 -48.84
CA GLU A 481 17.50 7.01 -48.86
C GLU A 481 18.14 6.67 -47.49
N SER A 482 17.52 7.05 -46.39
CA SER A 482 18.06 6.79 -45.06
C SER A 482 17.63 5.42 -44.50
N GLY A 483 16.56 4.81 -45.02
CA GLY A 483 15.95 3.60 -44.49
C GLY A 483 15.22 3.83 -43.15
N LEU A 484 14.92 5.06 -42.78
CA LEU A 484 14.30 5.46 -41.52
C LEU A 484 13.00 6.21 -41.75
N PHE A 485 12.20 6.35 -40.69
CA PHE A 485 10.98 7.16 -40.73
C PHE A 485 11.26 8.58 -40.29
N ARG A 486 10.78 9.57 -41.06
CA ARG A 486 10.81 10.99 -40.72
C ARG A 486 9.90 11.24 -39.52
N PRO A 487 10.31 12.00 -38.49
CA PRO A 487 9.60 12.07 -37.22
C PRO A 487 8.35 12.97 -37.24
N LEU A 488 8.38 14.07 -38.01
CA LEU A 488 7.36 15.11 -37.96
C LEU A 488 7.07 15.70 -39.33
N MET A 489 5.77 15.81 -39.66
CA MET A 489 5.26 16.55 -40.79
C MET A 489 4.51 17.80 -40.29
N ASN A 490 4.83 18.96 -40.82
CA ASN A 490 4.12 20.20 -40.55
C ASN A 490 2.68 20.18 -41.10
N TYR A 491 1.81 21.07 -40.61
CA TYR A 491 0.43 21.12 -41.05
C TYR A 491 0.26 21.50 -42.55
N ASP A 492 1.25 22.16 -43.13
CA ASP A 492 1.34 22.44 -44.57
C ASP A 492 1.75 21.21 -45.42
N ARG A 493 1.87 20.04 -44.78
CA ARG A 493 2.27 18.76 -45.37
C ARG A 493 3.72 18.69 -45.85
N CYS A 494 4.58 19.62 -45.40
CA CYS A 494 6.02 19.54 -45.60
C CYS A 494 6.67 18.81 -44.42
N TRP A 495 7.64 17.94 -44.71
CA TRP A 495 8.42 17.31 -43.61
C TRP A 495 9.28 18.37 -42.91
N SER A 496 9.40 18.23 -41.56
CA SER A 496 10.34 19.05 -40.81
C SER A 496 11.78 18.70 -41.20
N ASP A 497 12.69 19.66 -40.95
CA ASP A 497 14.13 19.43 -41.13
C ASP A 497 14.75 18.63 -39.97
N ASP A 498 13.93 18.14 -39.04
CA ASP A 498 14.40 17.32 -37.93
C ASP A 498 14.98 16.00 -38.43
N PRO A 499 16.16 15.59 -37.93
CA PRO A 499 16.73 14.31 -38.32
C PRO A 499 15.82 13.15 -37.85
N PRO A 500 15.83 12.02 -38.57
CA PRO A 500 15.17 10.81 -38.10
C PRO A 500 15.63 10.44 -36.68
N ASP A 501 14.67 10.08 -35.81
CA ASP A 501 14.97 9.66 -34.46
C ASP A 501 14.61 8.17 -34.22
N GLU A 502 15.29 7.56 -33.23
CA GLU A 502 15.10 6.13 -32.91
C GLU A 502 13.69 5.84 -32.37
N GLU A 503 13.04 6.82 -31.72
CA GLU A 503 11.70 6.65 -31.17
C GLU A 503 10.67 6.55 -32.30
N ALA A 504 10.65 7.51 -33.23
CA ALA A 504 9.73 7.50 -34.36
C ALA A 504 9.90 6.23 -35.20
N HIS A 505 11.15 5.82 -35.45
CA HIS A 505 11.45 4.61 -36.21
C HIS A 505 10.94 3.33 -35.52
N SER A 506 11.27 3.14 -34.23
CA SER A 506 10.88 1.94 -33.48
C SER A 506 9.36 1.81 -33.32
N ILE A 507 8.67 2.94 -33.10
CA ILE A 507 7.21 2.95 -32.93
C ILE A 507 6.51 2.73 -34.27
N ALA A 508 7.06 3.27 -35.37
CA ALA A 508 6.53 3.01 -36.72
C ALA A 508 6.63 1.52 -37.06
N LEU A 509 7.77 0.87 -36.82
CA LEU A 509 7.94 -0.57 -37.02
C LEU A 509 6.99 -1.40 -36.15
N TRP A 510 6.79 -0.99 -34.89
CA TRP A 510 5.82 -1.65 -34.00
C TRP A 510 4.40 -1.52 -34.54
N GLY A 511 3.99 -0.31 -34.97
CA GLY A 511 2.67 -0.06 -35.56
C GLY A 511 2.42 -0.86 -36.82
N LEU A 512 3.40 -0.91 -37.73
CA LEU A 512 3.32 -1.70 -38.96
C LEU A 512 3.26 -3.21 -38.69
N GLY A 513 4.10 -3.72 -37.76
CA GLY A 513 4.05 -5.12 -37.33
C GLY A 513 2.70 -5.50 -36.74
N TYR A 514 2.06 -4.59 -35.99
CA TYR A 514 0.71 -4.79 -35.50
C TYR A 514 -0.32 -4.76 -36.65
N GLY A 515 -0.18 -3.85 -37.63
CA GLY A 515 -0.98 -3.79 -38.84
C GLY A 515 -0.93 -5.09 -39.63
N ILE A 516 0.26 -5.65 -39.85
CA ILE A 516 0.45 -6.95 -40.51
C ILE A 516 -0.33 -8.07 -39.76
N ALA A 517 -0.27 -8.07 -38.43
CA ALA A 517 -0.87 -9.12 -37.62
C ALA A 517 -2.41 -9.01 -37.49
N LYS A 518 -3.01 -7.84 -37.66
CA LYS A 518 -4.40 -7.57 -37.26
C LYS A 518 -5.25 -6.83 -38.28
N CYS A 519 -4.67 -6.24 -39.35
CA CYS A 519 -5.46 -5.59 -40.39
C CYS A 519 -6.34 -6.60 -41.14
N PRO A 520 -7.58 -6.20 -41.52
CA PRO A 520 -8.55 -7.11 -42.12
C PRO A 520 -8.35 -7.39 -43.61
N HIS A 521 -7.67 -6.51 -44.34
CA HIS A 521 -7.55 -6.58 -45.78
C HIS A 521 -6.13 -6.89 -46.25
N GLU A 522 -6.00 -7.79 -47.22
CA GLU A 522 -4.71 -8.21 -47.78
C GLU A 522 -3.92 -7.03 -48.38
N SER A 523 -4.59 -6.02 -48.97
CA SER A 523 -3.93 -4.83 -49.49
C SER A 523 -3.26 -3.99 -48.39
N MET A 524 -3.87 -3.89 -47.20
CA MET A 524 -3.31 -3.17 -46.06
C MET A 524 -2.10 -3.93 -45.49
N ILE A 525 -2.22 -5.26 -45.42
CA ILE A 525 -1.12 -6.13 -44.97
C ILE A 525 0.06 -6.03 -45.95
N ALA A 526 -0.22 -6.06 -47.26
CA ALA A 526 0.82 -5.95 -48.27
C ALA A 526 1.56 -4.60 -48.21
N LEU A 527 0.84 -3.50 -47.94
CA LEU A 527 1.43 -2.17 -47.79
C LEU A 527 2.30 -2.09 -46.50
N ALA A 528 1.80 -2.62 -45.40
CA ALA A 528 2.55 -2.62 -44.13
C ALA A 528 3.79 -3.54 -44.16
N THR A 529 3.84 -4.52 -45.06
CA THR A 529 4.97 -5.46 -45.20
C THR A 529 6.08 -4.90 -46.08
N ARG A 530 5.79 -3.99 -47.00
CA ARG A 530 6.76 -3.28 -47.84
C ARG A 530 7.63 -2.31 -47.04
#